data_5a415571a47d5ee5916fa0f40c912493
#
_entry.id   5a415571a47d5ee5916fa0f40c912493
#
_cell.length_a   1.000
_cell.length_b   1.000
_cell.length_c   1.000
_cell.angle_alpha   90.00
_cell.angle_beta   90.00
_cell.angle_gamma   90.00
#
_symmetry.space_group_name_H-M   'P 1'
#
loop_
_entity.id
_entity.type
_entity.pdbx_description
1 polymer ?
#
loop_
_entity_poly.entity_id
_entity_poly.type
_entity_poly.pdbx_seq_one_letter_code
_entity_poly.pdbx_strand_id
1 'polypeptide(L)'
;MFAALWALAWLGVAALLLSPLSAAGPTHSDLVAHFLLFGAMAFAAVSFSHRAGQLAGLTLATVAGATALEFAQQLVPYRTFDLTDAAANALGATSGYALALVVLLLWIRPADPTRRAVRL
;
A
#
# COMPACT_ATOMS: atom_id res chain seq x y z
N MET A 1 -11.42 4.21 -12.71
CA MET A 1 -10.29 5.16 -12.85
C MET A 1 -9.25 4.97 -11.75
N PHE A 2 -9.56 5.13 -10.47
CA PHE A 2 -8.57 5.01 -9.38
C PHE A 2 -7.89 3.65 -9.27
N ALA A 3 -8.63 2.54 -9.44
CA ALA A 3 -8.03 1.20 -9.42
C ALA A 3 -7.00 0.99 -10.54
N ALA A 4 -7.25 1.55 -11.73
CA ALA A 4 -6.29 1.49 -12.83
C ALA A 4 -5.03 2.32 -12.53
N LEU A 5 -5.18 3.49 -11.93
CA LEU A 5 -4.04 4.32 -11.50
C LEU A 5 -3.22 3.61 -10.41
N TRP A 6 -3.88 2.95 -9.48
CA TRP A 6 -3.23 2.16 -8.45
C TRP A 6 -2.46 0.96 -9.04
N ALA A 7 -3.04 0.27 -10.02
CA ALA A 7 -2.35 -0.81 -10.74
C ALA A 7 -1.14 -0.27 -11.53
N LEU A 8 -1.26 0.89 -12.18
CA LEU A 8 -0.14 1.54 -12.85
C LEU A 8 0.96 1.98 -11.87
N ALA A 9 0.59 2.44 -10.66
CA ALA A 9 1.54 2.78 -9.62
C ALA A 9 2.40 1.55 -9.23
N TRP A 10 1.82 0.33 -9.22
CA TRP A 10 2.56 -0.90 -8.99
C TRP A 10 3.64 -1.14 -10.03
N LEU A 11 3.39 -0.85 -11.31
CA LEU A 11 4.41 -0.94 -12.35
C LEU A 11 5.55 0.06 -12.10
N GLY A 12 5.22 1.27 -11.69
CA GLY A 12 6.20 2.29 -11.31
C GLY A 12 7.05 1.86 -10.10
N VAL A 13 6.42 1.30 -9.07
CA VAL A 13 7.10 0.75 -7.88
C VAL A 13 8.04 -0.38 -8.28
N ALA A 14 7.58 -1.34 -9.08
CA ALA A 14 8.40 -2.44 -9.54
C ALA A 14 9.60 -1.93 -10.37
N ALA A 15 9.36 -1.01 -11.31
CA ALA A 15 10.42 -0.41 -12.11
C ALA A 15 11.46 0.31 -11.25
N LEU A 16 11.02 1.06 -10.23
CA LEU A 16 11.91 1.78 -9.32
C LEU A 16 12.75 0.81 -8.49
N LEU A 17 12.11 -0.17 -7.85
CA LEU A 17 12.78 -1.11 -6.93
C LEU A 17 13.68 -2.12 -7.65
N LEU A 18 13.36 -2.47 -8.89
CA LEU A 18 14.20 -3.37 -9.72
C LEU A 18 15.24 -2.60 -10.54
N SER A 19 15.27 -1.27 -10.48
CA SER A 19 16.26 -0.45 -11.17
C SER A 19 17.65 -0.59 -10.53
N PRO A 20 18.71 -0.70 -11.34
CA PRO A 20 20.08 -0.67 -10.82
C PRO A 20 20.45 0.66 -10.13
N LEU A 21 19.70 1.73 -10.40
CA LEU A 21 19.92 3.05 -9.77
C LEU A 21 19.59 3.06 -8.27
N SER A 22 18.77 2.12 -7.79
CA SER A 22 18.44 1.97 -6.38
C SER A 22 19.44 1.11 -5.60
N ALA A 23 20.56 0.74 -6.19
CA ALA A 23 21.59 -0.15 -5.63
C ALA A 23 22.59 0.53 -4.66
N ALA A 24 22.34 1.78 -4.23
CA ALA A 24 23.04 2.34 -3.08
C ALA A 24 22.62 1.54 -1.83
N GLY A 25 23.60 0.96 -1.12
CA GLY A 25 23.37 0.04 -0.01
C GLY A 25 22.41 0.57 1.07
N PRO A 26 21.96 -0.30 1.98
CA PRO A 26 20.89 0.02 2.94
C PRO A 26 21.28 1.23 3.79
N THR A 27 20.61 2.32 3.54
CA THR A 27 20.69 3.54 4.35
C THR A 27 19.38 3.70 5.12
N HIS A 28 19.40 4.42 6.24
CA HIS A 28 18.16 4.74 6.98
C HIS A 28 17.12 5.44 6.09
N SER A 29 17.57 6.17 5.06
CA SER A 29 16.70 6.80 4.06
C SER A 29 15.99 5.77 3.17
N ASP A 30 16.62 4.63 2.92
CA ASP A 30 16.02 3.55 2.12
C ASP A 30 14.85 2.90 2.88
N LEU A 31 15.04 2.57 4.17
CA LEU A 31 13.96 2.05 5.03
C LEU A 31 12.77 3.01 5.12
N VAL A 32 13.05 4.31 5.26
CA VAL A 32 11.98 5.33 5.28
C VAL A 32 11.26 5.39 3.93
N ALA A 33 11.99 5.28 2.83
CA ALA A 33 11.40 5.27 1.49
C ALA A 33 10.49 4.05 1.29
N HIS A 34 10.91 2.85 1.70
CA HIS A 34 10.11 1.63 1.66
C HIS A 34 8.83 1.78 2.51
N PHE A 35 8.97 2.24 3.76
CA PHE A 35 7.85 2.49 4.65
C PHE A 35 6.83 3.47 4.04
N LEU A 36 7.28 4.62 3.54
CA LEU A 36 6.41 5.64 2.96
C LEU A 36 5.76 5.17 1.66
N LEU A 37 6.52 4.50 0.79
CA LEU A 37 6.04 4.02 -0.50
C LEU A 37 4.89 3.01 -0.31
N PHE A 38 5.09 1.98 0.48
CA PHE A 38 4.06 0.95 0.69
C PHE A 38 2.94 1.43 1.61
N GLY A 39 3.22 2.37 2.51
CA GLY A 39 2.19 3.09 3.26
C GLY A 39 1.26 3.90 2.36
N ALA A 40 1.83 4.66 1.42
CA ALA A 40 1.06 5.40 0.43
C ALA A 40 0.25 4.49 -0.51
N MET A 41 0.83 3.36 -0.94
CA MET A 41 0.14 2.36 -1.77
C MET A 41 -1.08 1.75 -1.06
N ALA A 42 -0.93 1.37 0.21
CA ALA A 42 -2.02 0.85 1.01
C ALA A 42 -3.08 1.92 1.31
N PHE A 43 -2.67 3.14 1.62
CA PHE A 43 -3.58 4.26 1.85
C PHE A 43 -4.37 4.62 0.59
N ALA A 44 -3.73 4.66 -0.57
CA ALA A 44 -4.39 5.02 -1.84
C ALA A 44 -5.55 4.07 -2.19
N ALA A 45 -5.53 2.83 -1.69
CA ALA A 45 -6.60 1.87 -1.89
C ALA A 45 -7.96 2.35 -1.33
N VAL A 46 -7.98 3.30 -0.37
CA VAL A 46 -9.22 3.89 0.16
C VAL A 46 -10.05 4.58 -0.92
N SER A 47 -9.40 5.11 -1.95
CA SER A 47 -10.07 5.85 -3.04
C SER A 47 -11.05 5.02 -3.86
N PHE A 48 -10.94 3.69 -3.80
CA PHE A 48 -11.84 2.76 -4.52
C PHE A 48 -12.36 1.62 -3.65
N SER A 49 -12.10 1.69 -2.34
CA SER A 49 -12.64 0.74 -1.35
C SER A 49 -13.93 1.28 -0.75
N HIS A 50 -14.96 0.42 -0.70
CA HIS A 50 -16.27 0.78 -0.15
C HIS A 50 -16.56 0.06 1.17
N ARG A 51 -15.69 -0.87 1.58
CA ARG A 51 -15.85 -1.72 2.77
C ARG A 51 -14.50 -1.98 3.40
N ALA A 52 -14.45 -2.07 4.72
CA ALA A 52 -13.23 -2.38 5.46
C ALA A 52 -12.58 -3.70 5.03
N GLY A 53 -13.38 -4.74 4.72
CA GLY A 53 -12.86 -6.02 4.23
C GLY A 53 -12.18 -5.92 2.86
N GLN A 54 -12.70 -5.08 1.96
CA GLN A 54 -12.06 -4.81 0.67
C GLN A 54 -10.73 -4.09 0.86
N LEU A 55 -10.71 -3.07 1.74
CA LEU A 55 -9.49 -2.35 2.07
C LEU A 55 -8.43 -3.28 2.68
N ALA A 56 -8.83 -4.16 3.61
CA ALA A 56 -7.95 -5.16 4.21
C ALA A 56 -7.36 -6.11 3.15
N GLY A 57 -8.18 -6.59 2.22
CA GLY A 57 -7.73 -7.44 1.12
C GLY A 57 -6.71 -6.75 0.21
N LEU A 58 -6.92 -5.49 -0.12
CA LEU A 58 -5.98 -4.68 -0.92
C LEU A 58 -4.67 -4.40 -0.15
N THR A 59 -4.75 -4.21 1.16
CA THR A 59 -3.56 -4.07 2.00
C THR A 59 -2.75 -5.36 2.05
N LEU A 60 -3.42 -6.51 2.21
CA LEU A 60 -2.75 -7.82 2.14
C LEU A 60 -2.09 -8.04 0.77
N ALA A 61 -2.78 -7.67 -0.32
CA ALA A 61 -2.20 -7.70 -1.66
C ALA A 61 -0.98 -6.77 -1.78
N THR A 62 -1.01 -5.61 -1.11
CA THR A 62 0.15 -4.69 -1.06
C THR A 62 1.33 -5.33 -0.34
N VAL A 63 1.11 -5.93 0.81
CA VAL A 63 2.18 -6.63 1.56
C VAL A 63 2.74 -7.81 0.76
N ALA A 64 1.87 -8.63 0.17
CA ALA A 64 2.28 -9.76 -0.65
C ALA A 64 3.08 -9.32 -1.88
N GLY A 65 2.62 -8.28 -2.58
CA GLY A 65 3.31 -7.70 -3.73
C GLY A 65 4.67 -7.10 -3.35
N ALA A 66 4.75 -6.38 -2.24
CA ALA A 66 6.00 -5.85 -1.70
C ALA A 66 7.00 -6.98 -1.40
N THR A 67 6.55 -8.03 -0.71
CA THR A 67 7.39 -9.20 -0.40
C THR A 67 7.85 -9.90 -1.67
N ALA A 68 6.98 -10.05 -2.67
CA ALA A 68 7.36 -10.62 -3.96
C ALA A 68 8.42 -9.77 -4.69
N LEU A 69 8.34 -8.44 -4.60
CA LEU A 69 9.35 -7.55 -5.15
C LEU A 69 10.70 -7.69 -4.43
N GLU A 70 10.71 -7.85 -3.09
CA GLU A 70 11.94 -8.12 -2.35
C GLU A 70 12.61 -9.42 -2.81
N PHE A 71 11.82 -10.48 -3.07
CA PHE A 71 12.38 -11.69 -3.67
C PHE A 71 12.86 -11.48 -5.10
N ALA A 72 12.13 -10.71 -5.91
CA ALA A 72 12.53 -10.39 -7.28
C ALA A 72 13.83 -9.58 -7.33
N GLN A 73 14.12 -8.76 -6.33
CA GLN A 73 15.36 -8.01 -6.21
C GLN A 73 16.60 -8.91 -6.14
N GLN A 74 16.47 -10.14 -5.65
CA GLN A 74 17.57 -11.13 -5.68
C GLN A 74 18.02 -11.52 -7.11
N LEU A 75 17.16 -11.29 -8.10
CA LEU A 75 17.48 -11.53 -9.51
C LEU A 75 18.24 -10.37 -10.14
N VAL A 76 18.32 -9.24 -9.44
CA VAL A 76 19.05 -8.06 -9.90
C VAL A 76 20.49 -8.13 -9.36
N PRO A 77 21.52 -8.01 -10.21
CA PRO A 77 22.92 -7.98 -9.78
C PRO A 77 23.11 -6.91 -8.67
N TYR A 78 23.88 -7.26 -7.65
CA TYR A 78 24.22 -6.39 -6.51
C TYR A 78 23.10 -6.14 -5.49
N ARG A 79 21.95 -6.84 -5.57
CA ARG A 79 20.92 -6.81 -4.57
C ARG A 79 20.75 -8.15 -3.86
N THR A 80 20.49 -8.08 -2.56
CA THR A 80 20.14 -9.22 -1.72
C THR A 80 18.79 -8.96 -1.06
N PHE A 81 18.07 -10.03 -0.74
CA PHE A 81 16.88 -9.91 0.09
C PHE A 81 17.25 -9.29 1.44
N ASP A 82 16.56 -8.22 1.80
CA ASP A 82 16.73 -7.58 3.10
C ASP A 82 15.44 -7.71 3.94
N LEU A 83 15.55 -8.38 5.07
CA LEU A 83 14.44 -8.56 5.99
C LEU A 83 14.00 -7.22 6.62
N THR A 84 14.90 -6.27 6.75
CA THR A 84 14.57 -4.94 7.30
C THR A 84 13.73 -4.13 6.32
N ASP A 85 13.97 -4.26 5.01
CA ASP A 85 13.16 -3.64 3.96
C ASP A 85 11.77 -4.30 3.91
N ALA A 86 11.71 -5.63 3.98
CA ALA A 86 10.44 -6.35 4.07
C ALA A 86 9.62 -5.94 5.30
N ALA A 87 10.26 -5.75 6.45
CA ALA A 87 9.61 -5.26 7.65
C ALA A 87 9.12 -3.82 7.49
N ALA A 88 9.92 -2.92 6.89
CA ALA A 88 9.54 -1.55 6.60
C ALA A 88 8.34 -1.48 5.66
N ASN A 89 8.29 -2.34 4.63
CA ASN A 89 7.16 -2.47 3.70
C ASN A 89 5.87 -2.87 4.43
N ALA A 90 5.94 -3.90 5.28
CA ALA A 90 4.80 -4.39 6.04
C ALA A 90 4.29 -3.35 7.05
N LEU A 91 5.18 -2.69 7.78
CA LEU A 91 4.84 -1.63 8.72
C LEU A 91 4.24 -0.42 8.01
N GLY A 92 4.80 -0.02 6.88
CA GLY A 92 4.27 1.05 6.04
C GLY A 92 2.86 0.73 5.57
N ALA A 93 2.66 -0.44 4.96
CA ALA A 93 1.35 -0.88 4.48
C ALA A 93 0.31 -0.95 5.60
N THR A 94 0.68 -1.46 6.78
CA THR A 94 -0.21 -1.52 7.95
C THR A 94 -0.58 -0.13 8.46
N SER A 95 0.37 0.80 8.50
CA SER A 95 0.13 2.19 8.89
C SER A 95 -0.78 2.90 7.88
N GLY A 96 -0.54 2.70 6.58
CA GLY A 96 -1.39 3.20 5.51
C GLY A 96 -2.81 2.66 5.58
N TYR A 97 -2.98 1.36 5.89
CA TYR A 97 -4.28 0.74 6.14
C TYR A 97 -5.01 1.38 7.32
N ALA A 98 -4.32 1.56 8.46
CA ALA A 98 -4.94 2.15 9.64
C ALA A 98 -5.46 3.56 9.35
N LEU A 99 -4.67 4.37 8.66
CA LEU A 99 -5.06 5.71 8.24
C LEU A 99 -6.23 5.68 7.24
N ALA A 100 -6.17 4.79 6.24
CA ALA A 100 -7.23 4.60 5.26
C ALA A 100 -8.54 4.13 5.91
N LEU A 101 -8.47 3.25 6.92
CA LEU A 101 -9.63 2.79 7.67
C LEU A 101 -10.29 3.93 8.44
N VAL A 102 -9.51 4.80 9.07
CA VAL A 102 -10.05 6.00 9.74
C VAL A 102 -10.78 6.88 8.72
N VAL A 103 -10.18 7.15 7.56
CA VAL A 103 -10.82 7.94 6.50
C VAL A 103 -12.11 7.26 6.05
N LEU A 104 -12.08 5.96 5.79
CA LEU A 104 -13.25 5.18 5.34
C LEU A 104 -14.40 5.26 6.35
N LEU A 105 -14.10 5.12 7.65
CA LEU A 105 -15.10 5.17 8.73
C LEU A 105 -15.67 6.57 8.91
N LEU A 106 -14.87 7.61 8.73
CA LEU A 106 -15.34 8.99 8.80
C LEU A 106 -16.23 9.38 7.61
N TRP A 107 -16.00 8.77 6.44
CA TRP A 107 -16.76 9.04 5.22
C TRP A 107 -18.03 8.17 5.10
N ILE A 108 -18.04 6.96 5.65
CA ILE A 108 -19.25 6.16 5.83
C ILE A 108 -20.02 6.75 7.02
N ARG A 109 -20.68 7.89 6.82
CA ARG A 109 -21.68 8.35 7.79
C ARG A 109 -22.78 7.29 7.86
N PRO A 110 -23.18 6.84 9.06
CA PRO A 110 -24.37 6.01 9.21
C PRO A 110 -25.51 6.72 8.47
N ALA A 111 -26.17 6.00 7.54
CA ALA A 111 -27.34 6.57 6.88
C ALA A 111 -28.31 7.02 7.97
N ASP A 112 -28.58 8.31 8.03
CA ASP A 112 -29.49 8.92 9.01
C ASP A 112 -30.82 8.16 8.99
N PRO A 113 -31.17 7.42 10.05
CA PRO A 113 -32.41 6.62 10.08
C PRO A 113 -33.66 7.46 9.90
N THR A 114 -33.59 8.79 10.13
CA THR A 114 -34.71 9.71 9.95
C THR A 114 -35.06 9.98 8.50
N ARG A 115 -34.09 9.80 7.57
CA ARG A 115 -34.34 9.96 6.12
C ARG A 115 -35.12 8.81 5.50
N ARG A 116 -35.24 7.66 6.16
CA ARG A 116 -36.09 6.54 5.71
C ARG A 116 -37.57 6.77 6.01
N ALA A 117 -37.89 7.56 7.00
CA ALA A 117 -39.30 7.81 7.42
C ALA A 117 -40.05 8.82 6.53
N VAL A 118 -39.36 9.54 5.64
CA VAL A 118 -39.96 10.57 4.76
C VAL A 118 -40.35 10.02 3.37
N ARG A 119 -40.09 8.75 3.08
CA ARG A 119 -40.44 8.11 1.80
C ARG A 119 -41.56 7.06 1.91
N LEU A 120 -42.41 7.17 2.95
CA LEU A 120 -43.71 6.50 3.03
C LEU A 120 -44.77 7.58 3.03
#